data_39db1244c918142cf4935959f2a6f7a6
#
_entry.id   39db1244c918142cf4935959f2a6f7a6
#
_cell.length_a   1.000
_cell.length_b   1.000
_cell.length_c   1.000
_cell.angle_alpha   90.00
_cell.angle_beta   90.00
_cell.angle_gamma   90.00
#
_symmetry.space_group_name_H-M   'P 1'
#
loop_
_entity.id
_entity.type
_entity.pdbx_description
1 polymer ?
#
loop_
_entity_poly.entity_id
_entity_poly.type
_entity_poly.pdbx_seq_one_letter_code
_entity_poly.pdbx_strand_id
1 'polypeptide(L)'
;MKKINNVLKSVRVKLFLTLSTVILLIIVFLILVNNFIFGQFYLYSKTKSLKSVYQIVNDYYSNSSNSDENIESQLEKIAIKNNFDILIKNDQDVNVYTSNKDFFSTLGQMSEMTSKIYENVSEEIEKNDKYTIKKVKDRKTDVTYVLLSAMLDNGYLLYIRIPITSIQESVKISNNFLYLMAGFTILISAVIVSYVSRKFTDPILELNAIAKKMANLDFSHKYKITNVDDEINNLGKSIN
;
A
#
# COMPACT_ATOMS: atom_id res chain seq x y z
N MET A 1 -40.74 10.09 -12.69
CA MET A 1 -40.29 10.33 -11.29
C MET A 1 -41.08 9.56 -10.23
N LYS A 2 -42.43 9.49 -10.20
CA LYS A 2 -43.22 8.75 -9.19
C LYS A 2 -42.91 7.23 -9.09
N LYS A 3 -42.55 6.54 -10.17
CA LYS A 3 -42.24 5.09 -10.17
C LYS A 3 -40.91 4.74 -9.48
N ILE A 4 -39.91 5.62 -9.58
CA ILE A 4 -38.58 5.44 -8.93
C ILE A 4 -38.71 5.64 -7.39
N ASN A 5 -39.50 6.61 -6.95
CA ASN A 5 -39.75 6.85 -5.53
C ASN A 5 -40.46 5.67 -4.82
N ASN A 6 -41.29 4.93 -5.53
CA ASN A 6 -41.98 3.75 -4.95
C ASN A 6 -41.06 2.53 -4.85
N VAL A 7 -40.10 2.36 -5.77
CA VAL A 7 -39.11 1.30 -5.71
C VAL A 7 -38.13 1.51 -4.53
N LEU A 8 -37.71 2.74 -4.31
CA LEU A 8 -36.84 3.10 -3.17
C LEU A 8 -37.52 2.97 -1.78
N LYS A 9 -38.86 2.89 -1.73
CA LYS A 9 -39.59 2.66 -0.46
C LYS A 9 -39.59 1.19 -0.03
N SER A 10 -39.29 0.26 -0.94
CA SER A 10 -39.24 -1.17 -0.62
C SER A 10 -38.10 -1.46 0.38
N VAL A 11 -38.39 -2.17 1.46
CA VAL A 11 -37.41 -2.63 2.48
C VAL A 11 -36.26 -3.40 1.78
N ARG A 12 -36.57 -4.23 0.78
CA ARG A 12 -35.61 -4.97 -0.01
C ARG A 12 -34.59 -4.07 -0.69
N VAL A 13 -35.06 -3.02 -1.36
CA VAL A 13 -34.18 -2.07 -2.07
C VAL A 13 -33.36 -1.27 -1.09
N LYS A 14 -33.96 -0.85 0.03
CA LYS A 14 -33.22 -0.14 1.10
C LYS A 14 -32.10 -1.00 1.67
N LEU A 15 -32.39 -2.25 2.05
CA LEU A 15 -31.39 -3.18 2.60
C LEU A 15 -30.28 -3.46 1.59
N PHE A 16 -30.65 -3.71 0.32
CA PHE A 16 -29.66 -3.88 -0.77
C PHE A 16 -28.76 -2.65 -0.91
N LEU A 17 -29.33 -1.45 -1.00
CA LEU A 17 -28.59 -0.20 -1.13
C LEU A 17 -27.70 0.06 0.06
N THR A 18 -28.20 -0.15 1.29
CA THR A 18 -27.42 0.08 2.52
C THR A 18 -26.20 -0.83 2.57
N LEU A 19 -26.37 -2.15 2.33
CA LEU A 19 -25.27 -3.11 2.35
C LEU A 19 -24.27 -2.81 1.21
N SER A 20 -24.76 -2.52 0.00
CA SER A 20 -23.90 -2.17 -1.13
C SER A 20 -23.11 -0.88 -0.86
N THR A 21 -23.73 0.12 -0.24
CA THR A 21 -23.05 1.38 0.12
C THR A 21 -21.95 1.14 1.16
N VAL A 22 -22.20 0.32 2.17
CA VAL A 22 -21.17 0.00 3.19
C VAL A 22 -19.98 -0.70 2.56
N ILE A 23 -20.22 -1.69 1.68
CA ILE A 23 -19.14 -2.39 0.98
C ILE A 23 -18.34 -1.44 0.10
N LEU A 24 -19.02 -0.57 -0.64
CA LEU A 24 -18.38 0.43 -1.50
C LEU A 24 -17.54 1.40 -0.68
N LEU A 25 -18.02 1.87 0.47
CA LEU A 25 -17.27 2.73 1.37
C LEU A 25 -16.00 2.03 1.91
N ILE A 26 -16.07 0.75 2.25
CA ILE A 26 -14.90 -0.02 2.69
C ILE A 26 -13.86 -0.10 1.56
N ILE A 27 -14.28 -0.38 0.33
CA ILE A 27 -13.37 -0.44 -0.83
C ILE A 27 -12.70 0.91 -1.08
N VAL A 28 -13.48 2.00 -1.09
CA VAL A 28 -12.94 3.36 -1.26
C VAL A 28 -11.96 3.69 -0.14
N PHE A 29 -12.28 3.35 1.10
CA PHE A 29 -11.39 3.54 2.24
C PHE A 29 -10.06 2.78 2.06
N LEU A 30 -10.08 1.52 1.64
CA LEU A 30 -8.88 0.73 1.39
C LEU A 30 -8.00 1.33 0.29
N ILE A 31 -8.61 1.82 -0.80
CA ILE A 31 -7.89 2.49 -1.89
C ILE A 31 -7.24 3.79 -1.39
N LEU A 32 -7.95 4.59 -0.58
CA LEU A 32 -7.41 5.81 0.00
C LEU A 32 -6.24 5.50 0.94
N VAL A 33 -6.39 4.53 1.84
CA VAL A 33 -5.32 4.08 2.75
C VAL A 33 -4.09 3.64 1.95
N ASN A 34 -4.27 2.84 0.90
CA ASN A 34 -3.15 2.40 0.06
C ASN A 34 -2.44 3.58 -0.61
N ASN A 35 -3.17 4.51 -1.20
CA ASN A 35 -2.57 5.65 -1.89
C ASN A 35 -1.83 6.61 -0.94
N PHE A 36 -2.36 6.86 0.26
CA PHE A 36 -1.74 7.79 1.21
C PHE A 36 -0.66 7.16 2.07
N ILE A 37 -0.82 5.89 2.49
CA ILE A 37 0.04 5.25 3.49
C ILE A 37 1.12 4.40 2.84
N PHE A 38 0.82 3.68 1.74
CA PHE A 38 1.75 2.73 1.16
C PHE A 38 3.06 3.39 0.70
N GLY A 39 2.98 4.54 0.03
CA GLY A 39 4.17 5.26 -0.44
C GLY A 39 5.07 5.71 0.71
N GLN A 40 4.49 6.22 1.79
CA GLN A 40 5.21 6.64 3.00
C GLN A 40 5.83 5.45 3.73
N PHE A 41 5.06 4.38 3.88
CA PHE A 41 5.54 3.15 4.52
C PHE A 41 6.69 2.51 3.72
N TYR A 42 6.57 2.48 2.38
CA TYR A 42 7.62 1.94 1.52
C TYR A 42 8.90 2.78 1.61
N LEU A 43 8.78 4.11 1.58
CA LEU A 43 9.92 5.03 1.77
C LEU A 43 10.58 4.81 3.14
N TYR A 44 9.80 4.72 4.20
CA TYR A 44 10.30 4.41 5.55
C TYR A 44 11.04 3.06 5.59
N SER A 45 10.47 2.02 5.00
CA SER A 45 11.10 0.69 4.92
C SER A 45 12.43 0.72 4.17
N LYS A 46 12.51 1.45 3.05
CA LYS A 46 13.75 1.60 2.27
C LYS A 46 14.79 2.45 3.00
N THR A 47 14.38 3.52 3.66
CA THR A 47 15.27 4.31 4.53
C THR A 47 15.87 3.45 5.64
N LYS A 48 15.07 2.58 6.26
CA LYS A 48 15.58 1.62 7.25
C LYS A 48 16.60 0.65 6.65
N SER A 49 16.37 0.18 5.43
CA SER A 49 17.33 -0.69 4.72
C SER A 49 18.63 0.06 4.38
N LEU A 50 18.58 1.32 3.96
CA LEU A 50 19.78 2.16 3.74
C LEU A 50 20.62 2.28 5.01
N LYS A 51 19.99 2.51 6.16
CA LYS A 51 20.68 2.57 7.45
C LYS A 51 21.33 1.24 7.84
N SER A 52 20.64 0.12 7.58
CA SER A 52 21.21 -1.21 7.83
C SER A 52 22.45 -1.48 6.99
N VAL A 53 22.44 -1.07 5.71
CA VAL A 53 23.62 -1.20 4.84
C VAL A 53 24.76 -0.28 5.32
N TYR A 54 24.45 0.96 5.71
CA TYR A 54 25.44 1.83 6.35
C TYR A 54 26.11 1.16 7.53
N GLN A 55 25.37 0.56 8.44
CA GLN A 55 25.94 -0.14 9.62
C GLN A 55 26.85 -1.30 9.19
N ILE A 56 26.41 -2.15 8.27
CA ILE A 56 27.21 -3.28 7.77
C ILE A 56 28.54 -2.79 7.17
N VAL A 57 28.49 -1.73 6.36
CA VAL A 57 29.68 -1.17 5.72
C VAL A 57 30.60 -0.53 6.77
N ASN A 58 30.03 0.25 7.69
CA ASN A 58 30.81 0.91 8.74
C ASN A 58 31.52 -0.10 9.64
N ASP A 59 30.80 -1.13 10.10
CA ASP A 59 31.37 -2.19 10.96
C ASP A 59 32.49 -2.97 10.26
N TYR A 60 32.32 -3.19 8.95
CA TYR A 60 33.37 -3.88 8.17
C TYR A 60 34.65 -3.04 8.05
N TYR A 61 34.52 -1.77 7.67
CA TYR A 61 35.68 -0.90 7.48
C TYR A 61 36.30 -0.39 8.81
N SER A 62 35.57 -0.48 9.91
CA SER A 62 36.12 -0.20 11.25
C SER A 62 36.95 -1.35 11.80
N ASN A 63 36.64 -2.60 11.42
CA ASN A 63 37.35 -3.80 11.88
C ASN A 63 38.44 -4.20 10.87
N SER A 64 39.64 -3.67 11.02
CA SER A 64 40.82 -3.76 10.12
C SER A 64 41.34 -5.19 9.82
N SER A 65 40.62 -6.26 10.14
CA SER A 65 41.10 -7.65 10.08
C SER A 65 40.46 -8.48 8.94
N ASN A 66 39.57 -7.93 8.14
CA ASN A 66 38.83 -8.70 7.17
C ASN A 66 39.42 -8.56 5.77
N SER A 67 39.63 -9.68 5.09
CA SER A 67 40.10 -9.73 3.70
C SER A 67 39.07 -9.09 2.75
N ASP A 68 39.54 -8.18 1.90
CA ASP A 68 38.73 -7.35 0.97
C ASP A 68 37.82 -8.15 0.02
N GLU A 69 38.18 -9.39 -0.30
CA GLU A 69 37.48 -10.26 -1.27
C GLU A 69 36.05 -10.65 -0.84
N ASN A 70 35.76 -10.65 0.46
CA ASN A 70 34.46 -11.09 0.98
C ASN A 70 33.44 -9.94 1.03
N ILE A 71 33.88 -8.68 1.23
CA ILE A 71 32.97 -7.53 1.35
C ILE A 71 32.38 -7.13 0.00
N GLU A 72 33.20 -7.09 -1.07
CA GLU A 72 32.73 -6.73 -2.39
C GLU A 72 31.58 -7.64 -2.86
N SER A 73 31.74 -8.95 -2.69
CA SER A 73 30.66 -9.92 -3.02
C SER A 73 29.40 -9.74 -2.17
N GLN A 74 29.56 -9.37 -0.89
CA GLN A 74 28.41 -9.07 -0.02
C GLN A 74 27.72 -7.77 -0.43
N LEU A 75 28.47 -6.71 -0.71
CA LEU A 75 27.96 -5.44 -1.16
C LEU A 75 27.24 -5.56 -2.51
N GLU A 76 27.77 -6.35 -3.44
CA GLU A 76 27.12 -6.64 -4.72
C GLU A 76 25.77 -7.34 -4.52
N LYS A 77 25.72 -8.37 -3.68
CA LYS A 77 24.45 -9.07 -3.34
C LYS A 77 23.43 -8.13 -2.71
N ILE A 78 23.89 -7.26 -1.80
CA ILE A 78 23.03 -6.28 -1.13
C ILE A 78 22.52 -5.26 -2.15
N ALA A 79 23.39 -4.75 -3.02
CA ALA A 79 23.05 -3.80 -4.08
C ALA A 79 21.99 -4.37 -5.02
N ILE A 80 22.19 -5.57 -5.54
CA ILE A 80 21.24 -6.24 -6.45
C ILE A 80 19.92 -6.53 -5.75
N LYS A 81 19.95 -7.15 -4.55
CA LYS A 81 18.74 -7.52 -3.82
C LYS A 81 17.83 -6.34 -3.48
N ASN A 82 18.41 -5.20 -3.15
CA ASN A 82 17.67 -4.02 -2.71
C ASN A 82 17.50 -2.95 -3.79
N ASN A 83 18.09 -3.16 -4.98
CA ASN A 83 18.18 -2.17 -6.06
C ASN A 83 18.86 -0.88 -5.59
N PHE A 84 19.99 -1.03 -4.91
CA PHE A 84 20.81 0.07 -4.42
C PHE A 84 22.03 0.29 -5.32
N ASP A 85 22.36 1.55 -5.60
CA ASP A 85 23.68 1.92 -6.07
C ASP A 85 24.53 2.30 -4.85
N ILE A 86 25.67 1.62 -4.68
CA ILE A 86 26.60 1.83 -3.57
C ILE A 86 27.92 2.35 -4.13
N LEU A 87 28.45 3.41 -3.52
CA LEU A 87 29.77 3.97 -3.81
C LEU A 87 30.51 4.22 -2.52
N ILE A 88 31.75 3.75 -2.45
CA ILE A 88 32.66 4.00 -1.34
C ILE A 88 33.92 4.67 -1.89
N LYS A 89 34.32 5.77 -1.27
CA LYS A 89 35.53 6.53 -1.59
C LYS A 89 36.44 6.60 -0.37
N ASN A 90 37.75 6.60 -0.62
CA ASN A 90 38.72 6.87 0.44
C ASN A 90 38.83 8.38 0.72
N ASP A 91 39.69 8.74 1.67
CA ASP A 91 40.03 10.11 2.06
C ASP A 91 40.68 10.94 0.94
N GLN A 92 41.24 10.28 -0.10
CA GLN A 92 41.82 10.90 -1.30
C GLN A 92 40.83 11.02 -2.46
N ASP A 93 39.53 10.83 -2.21
CA ASP A 93 38.44 10.83 -3.21
C ASP A 93 38.59 9.74 -4.31
N VAL A 94 39.42 8.71 -4.02
CA VAL A 94 39.58 7.54 -4.91
C VAL A 94 38.50 6.50 -4.58
N ASN A 95 37.95 5.91 -5.60
CA ASN A 95 36.91 4.92 -5.44
C ASN A 95 37.45 3.58 -4.97
N VAL A 96 36.99 3.14 -3.84
CA VAL A 96 37.30 1.84 -3.24
C VAL A 96 36.32 0.77 -3.77
N TYR A 97 35.03 1.13 -3.87
CA TYR A 97 33.99 0.23 -4.36
C TYR A 97 32.89 0.98 -5.10
N THR A 98 32.36 0.38 -6.17
CA THR A 98 31.12 0.84 -6.81
C THR A 98 30.31 -0.33 -7.35
N SER A 99 29.02 -0.40 -7.00
CA SER A 99 28.09 -1.38 -7.56
C SER A 99 27.59 -1.01 -8.94
N ASN A 100 27.69 0.27 -9.34
CA ASN A 100 27.18 0.79 -10.61
C ASN A 100 28.19 1.78 -11.23
N LYS A 101 28.78 1.41 -12.36
CA LYS A 101 29.77 2.24 -13.06
C LYS A 101 29.21 3.54 -13.62
N ASP A 102 27.91 3.56 -13.98
CA ASP A 102 27.25 4.77 -14.48
C ASP A 102 26.96 5.77 -13.37
N PHE A 103 26.72 5.30 -12.15
CA PHE A 103 26.62 6.15 -10.96
C PHE A 103 27.90 6.97 -10.76
N PHE A 104 28.99 6.38 -11.14
CA PHE A 104 30.32 6.89 -11.05
C PHE A 104 30.64 8.03 -12.01
N SER A 105 30.26 7.88 -13.27
CA SER A 105 30.51 8.91 -14.29
C SER A 105 29.77 10.21 -13.98
N THR A 106 28.68 10.12 -13.24
CA THR A 106 27.87 11.26 -12.81
C THR A 106 28.44 11.92 -11.54
N LEU A 107 29.00 11.14 -10.60
CA LEU A 107 29.64 11.65 -9.37
C LEU A 107 31.14 11.96 -9.50
N GLY A 108 31.87 11.27 -10.39
CA GLY A 108 33.31 11.42 -10.54
C GLY A 108 33.76 12.76 -11.15
N GLN A 109 32.87 13.50 -11.84
CA GLN A 109 33.08 14.90 -12.23
C GLN A 109 32.60 15.90 -11.16
N MET A 110 32.20 15.42 -9.98
CA MET A 110 31.32 16.12 -9.05
C MET A 110 31.94 16.42 -7.67
N SER A 111 33.25 16.23 -7.46
CA SER A 111 33.82 16.43 -6.11
C SER A 111 33.69 17.88 -5.59
N GLU A 112 33.62 18.88 -6.45
CA GLU A 112 33.26 20.26 -6.07
C GLU A 112 31.87 20.73 -6.51
N MET A 113 31.26 20.06 -7.48
CA MET A 113 29.94 20.41 -8.03
C MET A 113 28.78 19.67 -7.36
N THR A 114 29.04 18.59 -6.61
CA THR A 114 28.00 17.74 -6.01
C THR A 114 27.19 18.45 -4.96
N SER A 115 27.82 19.29 -4.14
CA SER A 115 27.10 20.10 -3.16
C SER A 115 26.16 21.10 -3.86
N LYS A 116 26.60 21.76 -4.95
CA LYS A 116 25.84 22.82 -5.60
C LYS A 116 24.71 22.34 -6.53
N ILE A 117 24.85 21.14 -7.15
CA ILE A 117 23.83 20.63 -8.09
C ILE A 117 22.66 19.95 -7.37
N TYR A 118 22.94 19.27 -6.25
CA TYR A 118 21.89 18.65 -5.42
C TYR A 118 21.35 19.58 -4.32
N GLU A 119 22.07 20.64 -3.95
CA GLU A 119 21.69 21.55 -2.86
C GLU A 119 20.40 22.32 -3.17
N ASN A 120 20.11 22.63 -4.44
CA ASN A 120 18.96 23.43 -4.85
C ASN A 120 17.65 22.64 -5.06
N VAL A 121 17.64 21.29 -4.98
CA VAL A 121 16.43 20.46 -5.17
C VAL A 121 16.46 19.24 -4.25
N SER A 122 17.00 19.38 -3.03
CA SER A 122 17.05 18.29 -2.07
C SER A 122 16.09 18.52 -0.91
N GLU A 123 15.18 17.58 -0.69
CA GLU A 123 14.35 17.50 0.50
C GLU A 123 15.07 16.61 1.52
N GLU A 124 15.39 17.16 2.69
CA GLU A 124 16.03 16.40 3.77
C GLU A 124 14.99 15.50 4.43
N ILE A 125 15.25 14.18 4.44
CA ILE A 125 14.39 13.17 5.06
C ILE A 125 14.83 12.93 6.50
N GLU A 126 16.14 12.79 6.71
CA GLU A 126 16.73 12.52 8.03
C GLU A 126 18.20 12.97 8.05
N LYS A 127 18.62 13.57 9.15
CA LYS A 127 20.01 13.96 9.39
C LYS A 127 20.41 13.67 10.82
N ASN A 128 21.59 13.11 10.99
CA ASN A 128 22.25 12.97 12.28
C ASN A 128 23.77 13.22 12.11
N ASP A 129 24.53 13.04 13.19
CA ASP A 129 25.98 13.28 13.19
C ASP A 129 26.78 12.29 12.32
N LYS A 130 26.20 11.14 11.96
CA LYS A 130 26.87 10.06 11.24
C LYS A 130 26.49 9.99 9.76
N TYR A 131 25.24 10.32 9.41
CA TYR A 131 24.76 10.27 8.03
C TYR A 131 23.67 11.31 7.77
N THR A 132 23.49 11.60 6.49
CA THR A 132 22.36 12.42 6.01
C THR A 132 21.61 11.65 4.93
N ILE A 133 20.28 11.63 5.00
CA ILE A 133 19.41 11.03 3.98
C ILE A 133 18.59 12.15 3.34
N LYS A 134 18.73 12.29 2.03
CA LYS A 134 18.06 13.33 1.24
C LYS A 134 17.35 12.72 0.05
N LYS A 135 16.27 13.35 -0.38
CA LYS A 135 15.66 13.12 -1.68
C LYS A 135 16.30 14.08 -2.67
N VAL A 136 16.94 13.55 -3.70
CA VAL A 136 17.72 14.33 -4.67
C VAL A 136 17.23 14.04 -6.08
N LYS A 137 17.17 15.07 -6.94
CA LYS A 137 16.78 14.91 -8.33
C LYS A 137 18.03 15.04 -9.23
N ASP A 138 18.30 14.00 -10.03
CA ASP A 138 19.34 14.04 -11.05
C ASP A 138 18.84 14.84 -12.26
N ARG A 139 19.52 15.95 -12.57
CA ARG A 139 19.12 16.84 -13.67
C ARG A 139 19.36 16.25 -15.05
N LYS A 140 20.30 15.29 -15.19
CA LYS A 140 20.61 14.69 -16.49
C LYS A 140 19.59 13.62 -16.88
N THR A 141 19.19 12.80 -15.92
CA THR A 141 18.28 11.68 -16.14
C THR A 141 16.83 12.00 -15.77
N ASP A 142 16.58 13.16 -15.13
CA ASP A 142 15.29 13.56 -14.55
C ASP A 142 14.75 12.56 -13.51
N VAL A 143 15.59 11.64 -13.02
CA VAL A 143 15.25 10.63 -12.03
C VAL A 143 15.48 11.21 -10.63
N THR A 144 14.52 10.95 -9.75
CA THR A 144 14.65 11.32 -8.33
C THR A 144 15.12 10.10 -7.53
N TYR A 145 16.09 10.32 -6.64
CA TYR A 145 16.69 9.30 -5.79
C TYR A 145 16.52 9.63 -4.30
N VAL A 146 16.50 8.63 -3.45
CA VAL A 146 16.81 8.77 -2.03
C VAL A 146 18.30 8.45 -1.88
N LEU A 147 19.07 9.40 -1.40
CA LEU A 147 20.51 9.32 -1.22
C LEU A 147 20.86 9.35 0.27
N LEU A 148 21.56 8.34 0.73
CA LEU A 148 22.27 8.35 2.01
C LEU A 148 23.72 8.73 1.75
N SER A 149 24.22 9.72 2.47
CA SER A 149 25.62 10.15 2.50
C SER A 149 26.15 10.05 3.92
N ALA A 150 27.26 9.36 4.11
CA ALA A 150 27.87 9.14 5.42
C ALA A 150 29.38 9.20 5.35
N MET A 151 30.02 9.59 6.45
CA MET A 151 31.44 9.37 6.70
C MET A 151 31.57 8.17 7.62
N LEU A 152 32.34 7.16 7.18
CA LEU A 152 32.62 5.96 7.97
C LEU A 152 33.66 6.27 9.06
N ASP A 153 33.72 5.43 10.08
CA ASP A 153 34.63 5.62 11.22
C ASP A 153 36.13 5.57 10.83
N ASN A 154 36.46 4.96 9.66
CA ASN A 154 37.81 4.98 9.08
C ASN A 154 38.11 6.20 8.18
N GLY A 155 37.19 7.17 8.08
CA GLY A 155 37.31 8.36 7.26
C GLY A 155 36.85 8.20 5.80
N TYR A 156 36.40 7.01 5.37
CA TYR A 156 35.88 6.81 4.04
C TYR A 156 34.49 7.43 3.88
N LEU A 157 34.17 7.85 2.64
CA LEU A 157 32.87 8.40 2.28
C LEU A 157 32.02 7.31 1.65
N LEU A 158 30.83 7.10 2.21
CA LEU A 158 29.82 6.15 1.72
C LEU A 158 28.64 6.91 1.12
N TYR A 159 28.28 6.54 -0.08
CA TYR A 159 27.05 6.99 -0.75
C TYR A 159 26.23 5.79 -1.16
N ILE A 160 24.95 5.77 -0.74
CA ILE A 160 23.99 4.75 -1.13
C ILE A 160 22.76 5.45 -1.68
N ARG A 161 22.34 5.11 -2.91
CA ARG A 161 21.12 5.68 -3.49
C ARG A 161 20.15 4.62 -3.98
N ILE A 162 18.88 4.97 -4.00
CA ILE A 162 17.80 4.19 -4.63
C ILE A 162 16.94 5.12 -5.47
N PRO A 163 16.58 4.76 -6.73
CA PRO A 163 15.68 5.57 -7.53
C PRO A 163 14.25 5.52 -6.96
N ILE A 164 13.59 6.67 -6.86
CA ILE A 164 12.18 6.77 -6.42
C ILE A 164 11.23 6.13 -7.44
N THR A 165 11.61 6.04 -8.70
CA THR A 165 10.85 5.32 -9.73
C THR A 165 10.54 3.90 -9.31
N SER A 166 11.50 3.20 -8.68
CA SER A 166 11.29 1.85 -8.12
C SER A 166 10.20 1.84 -7.03
N ILE A 167 10.10 2.92 -6.25
CA ILE A 167 9.05 3.09 -5.23
C ILE A 167 7.71 3.34 -5.92
N GLN A 168 7.66 4.25 -6.89
CA GLN A 168 6.45 4.60 -7.64
C GLN A 168 5.91 3.41 -8.44
N GLU A 169 6.78 2.62 -9.06
CA GLU A 169 6.39 1.38 -9.75
C GLU A 169 5.78 0.37 -8.80
N SER A 170 6.36 0.16 -7.62
CA SER A 170 5.82 -0.74 -6.60
C SER A 170 4.44 -0.29 -6.12
N VAL A 171 4.24 1.01 -5.89
CA VAL A 171 2.93 1.59 -5.55
C VAL A 171 1.93 1.40 -6.68
N LYS A 172 2.33 1.63 -7.93
CA LYS A 172 1.46 1.45 -9.11
C LYS A 172 1.01 0.00 -9.28
N ILE A 173 1.94 -0.96 -9.12
CA ILE A 173 1.62 -2.39 -9.18
C ILE A 173 0.63 -2.76 -8.06
N SER A 174 0.88 -2.30 -6.84
CA SER A 174 -0.03 -2.50 -5.71
C SER A 174 -1.42 -1.91 -5.97
N ASN A 175 -1.50 -0.70 -6.50
CA ASN A 175 -2.77 -0.06 -6.85
C ASN A 175 -3.53 -0.84 -7.93
N ASN A 176 -2.86 -1.28 -8.98
CA ASN A 176 -3.49 -2.07 -10.05
C ASN A 176 -4.08 -3.38 -9.50
N PHE A 177 -3.35 -4.04 -8.59
CA PHE A 177 -3.84 -5.24 -7.91
C PHE A 177 -5.06 -4.93 -7.03
N LEU A 178 -5.04 -3.84 -6.28
CA LEU A 178 -6.19 -3.42 -5.46
C LEU A 178 -7.42 -3.09 -6.31
N TYR A 179 -7.27 -2.41 -7.46
CA TYR A 179 -8.39 -2.13 -8.36
C TYR A 179 -9.01 -3.41 -8.92
N LEU A 180 -8.17 -4.39 -9.29
CA LEU A 180 -8.64 -5.70 -9.73
C LEU A 180 -9.41 -6.43 -8.62
N MET A 181 -8.84 -6.48 -7.41
CA MET A 181 -9.50 -7.08 -6.24
C MET A 181 -10.79 -6.36 -5.87
N ALA A 182 -10.82 -5.03 -5.97
CA ALA A 182 -12.03 -4.24 -5.76
C ALA A 182 -13.15 -4.62 -6.75
N GLY A 183 -12.81 -4.81 -8.03
CA GLY A 183 -13.75 -5.28 -9.05
C GLY A 183 -14.37 -6.64 -8.69
N PHE A 184 -13.55 -7.62 -8.31
CA PHE A 184 -14.02 -8.93 -7.86
C PHE A 184 -14.90 -8.82 -6.61
N THR A 185 -14.49 -8.02 -5.62
CA THR A 185 -15.24 -7.83 -4.39
C THR A 185 -16.61 -7.24 -4.65
N ILE A 186 -16.74 -6.27 -5.55
CA ILE A 186 -18.02 -5.67 -5.94
C ILE A 186 -18.93 -6.73 -6.57
N LEU A 187 -18.42 -7.55 -7.50
CA LEU A 187 -19.20 -8.59 -8.16
C LEU A 187 -19.71 -9.64 -7.16
N ILE A 188 -18.83 -10.16 -6.31
CA ILE A 188 -19.18 -11.15 -5.29
C ILE A 188 -20.20 -10.54 -4.30
N SER A 189 -19.97 -9.30 -3.86
CA SER A 189 -20.86 -8.60 -2.94
C SER A 189 -22.27 -8.41 -3.51
N ALA A 190 -22.37 -8.06 -4.80
CA ALA A 190 -23.65 -7.90 -5.44
C ALA A 190 -24.48 -9.21 -5.44
N VAL A 191 -23.82 -10.36 -5.66
CA VAL A 191 -24.46 -11.68 -5.58
C VAL A 191 -24.90 -11.99 -4.14
N ILE A 192 -24.00 -11.82 -3.17
CA ILE A 192 -24.29 -12.12 -1.75
C ILE A 192 -25.42 -11.22 -1.25
N VAL A 193 -25.35 -9.92 -1.47
CA VAL A 193 -26.37 -8.96 -1.01
C VAL A 193 -27.73 -9.25 -1.66
N SER A 194 -27.76 -9.63 -2.95
CA SER A 194 -28.96 -10.02 -3.63
C SER A 194 -29.58 -11.28 -3.03
N TYR A 195 -28.75 -12.29 -2.71
CA TYR A 195 -29.18 -13.52 -2.05
C TYR A 195 -29.74 -13.27 -0.65
N VAL A 196 -29.00 -12.54 0.18
CA VAL A 196 -29.41 -12.19 1.54
C VAL A 196 -30.70 -11.36 1.53
N SER A 197 -30.79 -10.38 0.64
CA SER A 197 -31.99 -9.55 0.51
C SER A 197 -33.22 -10.40 0.21
N ARG A 198 -33.11 -11.38 -0.69
CA ARG A 198 -34.24 -12.30 -0.99
C ARG A 198 -34.57 -13.21 0.19
N LYS A 199 -33.56 -13.80 0.81
CA LYS A 199 -33.76 -14.77 1.89
C LYS A 199 -34.44 -14.18 3.13
N PHE A 200 -34.16 -12.94 3.48
CA PHE A 200 -34.71 -12.31 4.68
C PHE A 200 -35.90 -11.38 4.40
N THR A 201 -35.85 -10.63 3.28
CA THR A 201 -36.88 -9.60 3.04
C THR A 201 -38.17 -10.20 2.47
N ASP A 202 -38.07 -11.22 1.63
CA ASP A 202 -39.30 -11.80 1.03
C ASP A 202 -40.24 -12.44 2.09
N PRO A 203 -39.76 -13.26 3.05
CA PRO A 203 -40.60 -13.76 4.13
C PRO A 203 -41.21 -12.66 4.99
N ILE A 204 -40.46 -11.62 5.32
CA ILE A 204 -40.93 -10.47 6.10
C ILE A 204 -42.08 -9.74 5.36
N LEU A 205 -41.94 -9.55 4.04
CA LEU A 205 -43.00 -8.93 3.24
C LEU A 205 -44.26 -9.81 3.16
N GLU A 206 -44.08 -11.13 3.06
CA GLU A 206 -45.19 -12.10 3.10
C GLU A 206 -45.94 -12.02 4.46
N LEU A 207 -45.20 -12.07 5.58
CA LEU A 207 -45.80 -11.92 6.93
C LEU A 207 -46.53 -10.59 7.08
N ASN A 208 -45.94 -9.49 6.60
CA ASN A 208 -46.62 -8.18 6.61
C ASN A 208 -47.91 -8.18 5.77
N ALA A 209 -47.93 -8.86 4.63
CA ALA A 209 -49.12 -8.99 3.80
C ALA A 209 -50.21 -9.80 4.49
N ILE A 210 -49.84 -10.91 5.15
CA ILE A 210 -50.77 -11.74 5.94
C ILE A 210 -51.34 -10.94 7.12
N ALA A 211 -50.50 -10.26 7.90
CA ALA A 211 -50.92 -9.42 9.00
C ALA A 211 -51.92 -8.32 8.58
N LYS A 212 -51.69 -7.70 7.42
CA LYS A 212 -52.65 -6.72 6.87
C LYS A 212 -53.98 -7.34 6.48
N LYS A 213 -54.03 -8.57 5.98
CA LYS A 213 -55.28 -9.28 5.69
C LYS A 213 -56.02 -9.62 6.95
N MET A 214 -55.32 -10.10 7.98
CA MET A 214 -55.91 -10.37 9.29
C MET A 214 -56.51 -9.12 9.94
N ALA A 215 -55.86 -7.97 9.82
CA ALA A 215 -56.38 -6.68 10.27
C ALA A 215 -57.69 -6.30 9.58
N ASN A 216 -57.97 -6.86 8.41
CA ASN A 216 -59.25 -6.72 7.68
C ASN A 216 -60.19 -7.92 7.89
N LEU A 217 -59.94 -8.71 8.97
CA LEU A 217 -60.73 -9.91 9.31
C LEU A 217 -60.66 -11.06 8.28
N ASP A 218 -59.68 -11.05 7.36
CA ASP A 218 -59.43 -12.13 6.41
C ASP A 218 -58.33 -13.05 7.00
N PHE A 219 -58.71 -14.18 7.57
CA PHE A 219 -57.88 -15.21 8.15
C PHE A 219 -57.63 -16.39 7.19
N SER A 220 -57.95 -16.25 5.89
CA SER A 220 -57.82 -17.31 4.91
C SER A 220 -56.41 -17.63 4.51
N HIS A 221 -55.44 -16.70 4.79
CA HIS A 221 -54.08 -16.82 4.36
C HIS A 221 -53.15 -17.15 5.56
N LYS A 222 -52.33 -18.18 5.35
CA LYS A 222 -51.32 -18.63 6.35
C LYS A 222 -49.91 -18.53 5.80
N TYR A 223 -48.97 -18.24 6.72
CA TYR A 223 -47.54 -18.26 6.36
C TYR A 223 -47.07 -19.70 6.18
N LYS A 224 -46.30 -19.95 5.11
CA LYS A 224 -45.71 -21.26 4.84
C LYS A 224 -44.48 -21.46 5.74
N ILE A 225 -44.62 -22.19 6.81
CA ILE A 225 -43.53 -22.53 7.72
C ILE A 225 -42.53 -23.39 6.97
N THR A 226 -41.26 -23.00 7.05
CA THR A 226 -40.12 -23.76 6.49
C THR A 226 -39.44 -24.58 7.59
N ASN A 227 -38.54 -25.51 7.22
CA ASN A 227 -37.78 -26.31 8.20
C ASN A 227 -36.60 -25.56 8.85
N VAL A 228 -36.54 -24.26 8.69
CA VAL A 228 -35.49 -23.41 9.30
C VAL A 228 -36.04 -22.92 10.66
N ASP A 229 -35.27 -23.17 11.72
CA ASP A 229 -35.64 -22.66 13.06
C ASP A 229 -34.99 -21.29 13.25
N ASP A 230 -35.71 -20.26 12.81
CA ASP A 230 -35.32 -18.86 12.94
C ASP A 230 -36.48 -17.99 13.42
N GLU A 231 -36.18 -16.74 13.76
CA GLU A 231 -37.13 -15.77 14.30
C GLU A 231 -38.28 -15.50 13.30
N ILE A 232 -38.02 -15.58 12.00
CA ILE A 232 -39.00 -15.34 10.95
C ILE A 232 -40.03 -16.48 10.92
N ASN A 233 -39.56 -17.74 10.99
CA ASN A 233 -40.47 -18.88 11.09
C ASN A 233 -41.25 -18.90 12.41
N ASN A 234 -40.63 -18.52 13.53
CA ASN A 234 -41.30 -18.42 14.83
C ASN A 234 -42.37 -17.35 14.80
N LEU A 235 -42.11 -16.20 14.17
CA LEU A 235 -43.15 -15.18 13.94
C LEU A 235 -44.27 -15.71 13.04
N GLY A 236 -43.91 -16.44 11.96
CA GLY A 236 -44.87 -17.10 11.08
C GLY A 236 -45.80 -18.09 11.81
N LYS A 237 -45.24 -18.91 12.72
CA LYS A 237 -46.03 -19.82 13.59
C LYS A 237 -47.00 -19.05 14.52
N SER A 238 -46.57 -17.89 15.02
CA SER A 238 -47.38 -17.07 15.94
C SER A 238 -48.54 -16.35 15.23
N ILE A 239 -48.43 -16.14 13.92
CA ILE A 239 -49.46 -15.49 13.12
C ILE A 239 -50.45 -16.52 12.55
N ASN A 240 -50.10 -17.79 12.38
CA ASN A 240 -50.95 -18.85 11.83
C ASN A 240 -51.99 -19.38 12.82
#